data_bc505a7b61de7549500746a392c8b08e
#
_entry.id   bc505a7b61de7549500746a392c8b08e
#
_cell.length_a   1.000
_cell.length_b   1.000
_cell.length_c   1.000
_cell.angle_alpha   90.00
_cell.angle_beta   90.00
_cell.angle_gamma   90.00
#
_symmetry.space_group_name_H-M   'P 1'
#
loop_
_entity.id
_entity.type
_entity.pdbx_description
1 polymer ?
#
loop_
_entity_poly.entity_id
_entity_poly.type
_entity_poly.pdbx_seq_one_letter_code
_entity_poly.pdbx_strand_id
1 'polypeptide(L)'
;MAIAVAAEQGAALNRLVDRFAERAGKLGVLVHRIAVLDEVAELAAELVKDGGPAAFAPRAGEGWCAVVAPALDAAEPALRQHLTARGVTLVEANAEQPTTASVGVAVGISAALHGIAETGTMIVADRLADRLVRMLAPKHILVLHLTDLLPSLDEAGERLRVLANAGPDAPGRYVSFITGPSRTADIEMSLTVGAHGPAELHIAILGSAQR
;
A
#
# COMPACT_ATOMS: atom_id res chain seq x y z
N MET A 1 -8.49 17.35 -32.45
CA MET A 1 -9.32 16.23 -31.95
C MET A 1 -8.58 15.37 -30.91
N ALA A 2 -7.38 14.85 -31.18
CA ALA A 2 -6.62 14.02 -30.21
C ALA A 2 -6.32 14.70 -28.86
N ILE A 3 -5.91 15.97 -28.86
CA ILE A 3 -5.58 16.73 -27.64
C ILE A 3 -6.82 16.92 -26.74
N ALA A 4 -7.99 17.15 -27.32
CA ALA A 4 -9.22 17.31 -26.56
C ALA A 4 -9.66 15.98 -25.90
N VAL A 5 -9.51 14.87 -26.59
CA VAL A 5 -9.80 13.52 -26.04
C VAL A 5 -8.84 13.17 -24.91
N ALA A 6 -7.55 13.46 -25.05
CA ALA A 6 -6.57 13.24 -23.98
C ALA A 6 -6.85 14.09 -22.74
N ALA A 7 -7.24 15.35 -22.92
CA ALA A 7 -7.61 16.25 -21.81
C ALA A 7 -8.88 15.75 -21.08
N GLU A 8 -9.87 15.24 -21.81
CA GLU A 8 -11.10 14.71 -21.24
C GLU A 8 -10.84 13.41 -20.45
N GLN A 9 -9.99 12.53 -20.98
CA GLN A 9 -9.55 11.31 -20.30
C GLN A 9 -8.79 11.65 -19.01
N GLY A 10 -7.87 12.62 -19.06
CA GLY A 10 -7.16 13.08 -17.87
C GLY A 10 -8.09 13.66 -16.81
N ALA A 11 -9.09 14.44 -17.22
CA ALA A 11 -10.10 14.97 -16.30
C ALA A 11 -10.98 13.86 -15.68
N ALA A 12 -11.31 12.81 -16.45
CA ALA A 12 -12.05 11.67 -15.94
C ALA A 12 -11.25 10.88 -14.90
N LEU A 13 -9.97 10.59 -15.17
CA LEU A 13 -9.07 9.94 -14.24
C LEU A 13 -8.90 10.74 -12.95
N ASN A 14 -8.74 12.07 -13.05
CA ASN A 14 -8.65 12.93 -11.87
C ASN A 14 -9.91 12.87 -11.00
N ARG A 15 -11.10 12.90 -11.60
CA ARG A 15 -12.35 12.73 -10.84
C ARG A 15 -12.44 11.36 -10.14
N LEU A 16 -11.90 10.32 -10.78
CA LEU A 16 -11.84 8.98 -10.20
C LEU A 16 -10.94 8.96 -8.95
N VAL A 17 -9.76 9.59 -9.04
CA VAL A 17 -8.84 9.74 -7.90
C VAL A 17 -9.46 10.56 -6.78
N ASP A 18 -10.14 11.69 -7.12
CA ASP A 18 -10.84 12.52 -6.12
C ASP A 18 -11.90 11.71 -5.35
N ARG A 19 -12.72 10.93 -6.09
CA ARG A 19 -13.74 10.05 -5.49
C ARG A 19 -13.13 8.99 -4.59
N PHE A 20 -12.06 8.34 -5.06
CA PHE A 20 -11.33 7.36 -4.26
C PHE A 20 -10.81 7.98 -2.97
N ALA A 21 -10.11 9.11 -3.07
CA ALA A 21 -9.51 9.80 -1.94
C ALA A 21 -10.58 10.25 -0.91
N GLU A 22 -11.72 10.76 -1.38
CA GLU A 22 -12.84 11.13 -0.49
C GLU A 22 -13.36 9.90 0.28
N ARG A 23 -13.57 8.77 -0.41
CA ARG A 23 -14.10 7.55 0.22
C ARG A 23 -13.10 6.93 1.20
N ALA A 24 -11.86 6.76 0.78
CA ALA A 24 -10.80 6.21 1.60
C ALA A 24 -10.48 7.09 2.82
N GLY A 25 -10.47 8.41 2.65
CA GLY A 25 -10.25 9.37 3.72
C GLY A 25 -11.29 9.29 4.84
N LYS A 26 -12.58 9.03 4.52
CA LYS A 26 -13.63 8.81 5.54
C LYS A 26 -13.37 7.59 6.43
N LEU A 27 -12.52 6.69 5.97
CA LEU A 27 -12.16 5.46 6.68
C LEU A 27 -10.80 5.59 7.42
N GLY A 28 -10.20 6.78 7.37
CA GLY A 28 -8.92 7.07 8.02
C GLY A 28 -7.70 6.67 7.21
N VAL A 29 -7.85 6.53 5.89
CA VAL A 29 -6.75 6.27 4.96
C VAL A 29 -6.18 7.59 4.46
N LEU A 30 -4.86 7.68 4.38
CA LEU A 30 -4.13 8.82 3.83
C LEU A 30 -3.80 8.55 2.36
N VAL A 31 -4.39 9.32 1.46
CA VAL A 31 -4.22 9.14 0.01
C VAL A 31 -3.27 10.20 -0.54
N HIS A 32 -2.21 9.76 -1.20
CA HIS A 32 -1.18 10.58 -1.81
C HIS A 32 -1.24 10.47 -3.33
N ARG A 33 -1.22 11.61 -4.01
CA ARG A 33 -1.04 11.69 -5.46
C ARG A 33 0.44 11.73 -5.74
N ILE A 34 0.93 10.75 -6.44
CA ILE A 34 2.35 10.52 -6.70
C ILE A 34 2.57 10.54 -8.22
N ALA A 35 3.43 11.42 -8.71
CA ALA A 35 3.75 11.48 -10.12
C ALA A 35 4.78 10.40 -10.51
N VAL A 36 5.80 10.23 -9.70
CA VAL A 36 6.94 9.35 -9.97
C VAL A 36 7.31 8.51 -8.74
N LEU A 37 7.96 7.39 -8.98
CA LEU A 37 8.32 6.42 -7.94
C LEU A 37 9.24 7.02 -6.85
N ASP A 38 10.03 8.01 -7.19
CA ASP A 38 10.91 8.72 -6.26
C ASP A 38 10.14 9.43 -5.12
N GLU A 39 8.94 9.93 -5.38
CA GLU A 39 8.06 10.52 -4.36
C GLU A 39 7.49 9.47 -3.39
N VAL A 40 7.35 8.20 -3.84
CA VAL A 40 7.01 7.10 -2.92
C VAL A 40 8.14 6.88 -1.92
N ALA A 41 9.38 6.95 -2.37
CA ALA A 41 10.54 6.82 -1.51
C ALA A 41 10.69 8.02 -0.55
N GLU A 42 10.32 9.22 -0.97
CA GLU A 42 10.27 10.40 -0.11
C GLU A 42 9.26 10.24 1.01
N LEU A 43 8.02 9.86 0.68
CA LEU A 43 6.98 9.54 1.66
C LEU A 43 7.44 8.46 2.66
N ALA A 44 8.05 7.38 2.16
CA ALA A 44 8.55 6.33 3.03
C ALA A 44 9.68 6.81 3.97
N ALA A 45 10.59 7.66 3.47
CA ALA A 45 11.65 8.24 4.28
C ALA A 45 11.13 9.13 5.41
N GLU A 46 10.08 9.91 5.15
CA GLU A 46 9.41 10.72 6.17
C GLU A 46 8.79 9.83 7.25
N LEU A 47 8.05 8.80 6.85
CA LEU A 47 7.39 7.88 7.77
C LEU A 47 8.38 7.06 8.60
N VAL A 48 9.56 6.72 8.04
CA VAL A 48 10.64 6.05 8.77
C VAL A 48 11.25 6.98 9.82
N LYS A 49 11.44 8.27 9.51
CA LYS A 49 11.94 9.26 10.48
C LYS A 49 11.02 9.44 11.68
N ASP A 50 9.71 9.42 11.44
CA ASP A 50 8.72 9.46 12.51
C ASP A 50 8.78 8.24 13.43
N GLY A 51 9.38 7.15 12.95
CA GLY A 51 9.48 5.90 13.69
C GLY A 51 8.17 5.15 13.80
N GLY A 52 8.05 4.34 14.84
CA GLY A 52 6.89 3.52 15.12
C GLY A 52 6.62 3.40 16.63
N PRO A 53 5.60 2.62 17.02
CA PRO A 53 5.30 2.38 18.43
C PRO A 53 6.46 1.71 19.17
N ALA A 54 6.58 1.96 20.47
CA ALA A 54 7.65 1.41 21.31
C ALA A 54 7.77 -0.13 21.27
N ALA A 55 6.64 -0.83 21.03
CA ALA A 55 6.63 -2.28 20.89
C ALA A 55 7.41 -2.80 19.64
N PHE A 56 7.65 -1.93 18.67
CA PHE A 56 8.42 -2.22 17.45
C PHE A 56 9.78 -1.54 17.44
N ALA A 57 10.18 -0.91 18.56
CA ALA A 57 11.42 -0.14 18.63
C ALA A 57 12.63 -0.95 18.14
N PRO A 58 13.55 -0.32 17.39
CA PRO A 58 14.79 -0.95 16.97
C PRO A 58 15.65 -1.30 18.20
N ARG A 59 16.58 -2.22 18.01
CA ARG A 59 17.54 -2.57 19.07
C ARG A 59 18.47 -1.38 19.36
N ALA A 60 19.08 -1.40 20.52
CA ALA A 60 20.01 -0.35 20.92
C ALA A 60 21.13 -0.16 19.88
N GLY A 61 21.27 1.05 19.36
CA GLY A 61 22.23 1.39 18.31
C GLY A 61 21.74 1.20 16.86
N GLU A 62 20.55 0.64 16.67
CA GLU A 62 19.91 0.50 15.36
C GLU A 62 18.90 1.64 15.14
N GLY A 63 18.68 2.02 13.87
CA GLY A 63 17.65 2.97 13.47
C GLY A 63 16.37 2.28 13.00
N TRP A 64 15.32 3.05 12.83
CA TRP A 64 14.11 2.59 12.16
C TRP A 64 14.38 2.26 10.69
N CYS A 65 13.69 1.24 10.18
CA CYS A 65 13.87 0.75 8.82
C CYS A 65 12.53 0.56 8.11
N ALA A 66 12.61 0.27 6.82
CA ALA A 66 11.46 -0.11 6.01
C ALA A 66 11.65 -1.52 5.41
N VAL A 67 10.53 -2.14 5.04
CA VAL A 67 10.51 -3.42 4.32
C VAL A 67 9.66 -3.27 3.06
N VAL A 68 10.20 -3.70 1.92
CA VAL A 68 9.49 -3.72 0.64
C VAL A 68 9.01 -5.14 0.36
N ALA A 69 7.75 -5.28 0.00
CA ALA A 69 7.17 -6.56 -0.36
C ALA A 69 7.81 -7.11 -1.65
N PRO A 70 8.13 -8.42 -1.70
CA PRO A 70 8.83 -9.01 -2.85
C PRO A 70 8.14 -8.79 -4.20
N ALA A 71 6.81 -8.81 -4.23
CA ALA A 71 6.07 -8.55 -5.48
C ALA A 71 6.27 -7.12 -5.98
N LEU A 72 6.28 -6.13 -5.09
CA LEU A 72 6.55 -4.73 -5.46
C LEU A 72 8.01 -4.54 -5.86
N ASP A 73 8.95 -5.15 -5.12
CA ASP A 73 10.37 -5.08 -5.41
C ASP A 73 10.72 -5.63 -6.81
N ALA A 74 10.04 -6.72 -7.20
CA ALA A 74 10.17 -7.29 -8.54
C ALA A 74 9.53 -6.42 -9.64
N ALA A 75 8.40 -5.76 -9.35
CA ALA A 75 7.69 -4.90 -10.30
C ALA A 75 8.38 -3.55 -10.47
N GLU A 76 8.90 -2.98 -9.39
CA GLU A 76 9.49 -1.64 -9.31
C GLU A 76 10.90 -1.67 -8.69
N PRO A 77 11.88 -2.30 -9.34
CA PRO A 77 13.22 -2.51 -8.77
C PRO A 77 13.97 -1.20 -8.48
N ALA A 78 13.62 -0.10 -9.15
CA ALA A 78 14.17 1.23 -8.90
C ALA A 78 13.79 1.79 -7.52
N LEU A 79 12.69 1.32 -6.91
CA LEU A 79 12.25 1.82 -5.61
C LEU A 79 13.30 1.61 -4.52
N ARG A 80 13.99 0.47 -4.49
CA ARG A 80 15.08 0.22 -3.55
C ARG A 80 16.20 1.26 -3.66
N GLN A 81 16.58 1.62 -4.88
CA GLN A 81 17.62 2.61 -5.11
C GLN A 81 17.18 3.99 -4.60
N HIS A 82 15.94 4.39 -4.87
CA HIS A 82 15.37 5.65 -4.39
C HIS A 82 15.31 5.70 -2.86
N LEU A 83 14.87 4.62 -2.20
CA LEU A 83 14.83 4.51 -0.74
C LEU A 83 16.23 4.61 -0.12
N THR A 84 17.19 3.86 -0.64
CA THR A 84 18.57 3.87 -0.15
C THR A 84 19.23 5.23 -0.35
N ALA A 85 19.00 5.90 -1.49
CA ALA A 85 19.51 7.24 -1.76
C ALA A 85 18.99 8.28 -0.76
N ARG A 86 17.82 8.04 -0.13
CA ARG A 86 17.24 8.88 0.92
C ARG A 86 17.65 8.45 2.33
N GLY A 87 18.58 7.51 2.44
CA GLY A 87 19.09 7.02 3.73
C GLY A 87 18.13 6.08 4.47
N VAL A 88 17.13 5.53 3.78
CA VAL A 88 16.24 4.53 4.37
C VAL A 88 16.97 3.19 4.45
N THR A 89 17.11 2.67 5.66
CA THR A 89 17.59 1.30 5.87
C THR A 89 16.50 0.31 5.47
N LEU A 90 16.84 -0.66 4.63
CA LEU A 90 15.91 -1.70 4.19
C LEU A 90 16.24 -3.02 4.85
N VAL A 91 15.19 -3.73 5.25
CA VAL A 91 15.27 -5.13 5.72
C VAL A 91 14.54 -6.03 4.74
N GLU A 92 14.98 -7.28 4.65
CA GLU A 92 14.37 -8.26 3.77
C GLU A 92 13.09 -8.83 4.37
N ALA A 93 12.07 -9.00 3.51
CA ALA A 93 10.86 -9.71 3.89
C ALA A 93 11.17 -11.21 4.08
N ASN A 94 11.20 -11.67 5.33
CA ASN A 94 11.50 -13.06 5.65
C ASN A 94 10.24 -13.78 6.13
N ALA A 95 9.72 -14.69 5.30
CA ALA A 95 8.53 -15.48 5.62
C ALA A 95 8.81 -16.60 6.65
N GLU A 96 10.06 -17.00 6.83
CA GLU A 96 10.45 -18.05 7.78
C GLU A 96 10.63 -17.49 9.21
N GLN A 97 10.97 -16.22 9.33
CA GLN A 97 11.20 -15.54 10.62
C GLN A 97 10.47 -14.18 10.69
N PRO A 98 9.14 -14.16 10.60
CA PRO A 98 8.38 -12.92 10.48
C PRO A 98 8.49 -12.02 11.72
N THR A 99 8.61 -12.58 12.92
CA THR A 99 8.67 -11.83 14.17
C THR A 99 10.00 -11.11 14.39
N THR A 100 11.12 -11.71 13.97
CA THR A 100 12.44 -11.06 14.01
C THR A 100 12.59 -10.01 12.92
N ALA A 101 11.93 -10.20 11.79
CA ALA A 101 11.93 -9.24 10.68
C ALA A 101 11.09 -7.98 10.96
N SER A 102 10.27 -7.95 12.01
CA SER A 102 9.44 -6.77 12.36
C SER A 102 10.08 -5.82 13.37
N VAL A 103 11.15 -6.23 14.06
CA VAL A 103 11.85 -5.37 15.01
C VAL A 103 12.54 -4.23 14.28
N GLY A 104 12.23 -2.98 14.67
CA GLY A 104 12.76 -1.78 14.02
C GLY A 104 12.06 -1.41 12.71
N VAL A 105 11.11 -2.20 12.21
CA VAL A 105 10.36 -1.84 11.01
C VAL A 105 9.32 -0.76 11.36
N ALA A 106 9.50 0.43 10.80
CA ALA A 106 8.51 1.50 10.90
C ALA A 106 7.47 1.43 9.77
N VAL A 107 7.91 1.05 8.56
CA VAL A 107 7.09 1.14 7.34
C VAL A 107 7.19 -0.13 6.51
N GLY A 108 6.04 -0.69 6.16
CA GLY A 108 5.90 -1.70 5.12
C GLY A 108 5.44 -1.06 3.81
N ILE A 109 5.98 -1.50 2.68
CA ILE A 109 5.62 -0.99 1.36
C ILE A 109 5.24 -2.17 0.47
N SER A 110 4.04 -2.17 -0.10
CA SER A 110 3.61 -3.21 -1.03
C SER A 110 2.76 -2.66 -2.17
N ALA A 111 2.54 -3.47 -3.22
CA ALA A 111 1.69 -3.12 -4.33
C ALA A 111 0.22 -3.47 -4.04
N ALA A 112 -0.68 -2.66 -4.56
CA ALA A 112 -2.08 -3.03 -4.75
C ALA A 112 -2.30 -3.53 -6.17
N LEU A 113 -3.20 -4.51 -6.32
CA LEU A 113 -3.61 -5.00 -7.63
C LEU A 113 -4.59 -4.03 -8.29
N HIS A 114 -5.59 -3.57 -7.54
CA HIS A 114 -6.58 -2.59 -7.98
C HIS A 114 -7.04 -1.71 -6.82
N GLY A 115 -7.51 -0.51 -7.16
CA GLY A 115 -8.30 0.35 -6.27
C GLY A 115 -9.74 0.47 -6.77
N ILE A 116 -10.72 0.62 -5.88
CA ILE A 116 -12.13 0.79 -6.21
C ILE A 116 -12.57 2.18 -5.74
N ALA A 117 -12.79 3.09 -6.69
CA ALA A 117 -13.13 4.48 -6.36
C ALA A 117 -14.50 4.63 -5.69
N GLU A 118 -15.42 3.74 -5.97
CA GLU A 118 -16.76 3.74 -5.38
C GLU A 118 -16.73 3.54 -3.86
N THR A 119 -15.85 2.71 -3.34
CA THR A 119 -15.79 2.30 -1.94
C THR A 119 -14.56 2.82 -1.19
N GLY A 120 -13.52 3.28 -1.89
CA GLY A 120 -12.21 3.60 -1.30
C GLY A 120 -11.43 2.36 -0.87
N THR A 121 -11.70 1.22 -1.50
CA THR A 121 -11.15 -0.09 -1.15
C THR A 121 -9.99 -0.44 -2.08
N MET A 122 -8.94 -1.04 -1.52
CA MET A 122 -7.83 -1.63 -2.27
C MET A 122 -8.00 -3.13 -2.39
N ILE A 123 -7.70 -3.68 -3.55
CA ILE A 123 -7.59 -5.11 -3.78
C ILE A 123 -6.11 -5.46 -3.83
N VAL A 124 -5.71 -6.44 -3.05
CA VAL A 124 -4.36 -6.98 -3.02
C VAL A 124 -4.39 -8.48 -3.26
N ALA A 125 -3.44 -8.98 -4.03
CA ALA A 125 -3.29 -10.40 -4.31
C ALA A 125 -1.90 -10.85 -3.86
N ASP A 126 -1.84 -11.71 -2.84
CA ASP A 126 -0.61 -11.94 -2.08
C ASP A 126 -0.05 -13.34 -2.18
N ARG A 127 1.26 -13.37 -2.09
CA ARG A 127 2.03 -14.48 -1.52
C ARG A 127 2.26 -14.23 -0.02
N LEU A 128 2.70 -15.26 0.71
CA LEU A 128 2.88 -15.18 2.16
C LEU A 128 3.81 -14.02 2.59
N ALA A 129 4.94 -13.85 1.92
CA ALA A 129 5.90 -12.80 2.25
C ALA A 129 5.31 -11.38 2.08
N ASP A 130 4.57 -11.14 0.98
CA ASP A 130 3.90 -9.85 0.74
C ASP A 130 2.86 -9.55 1.81
N ARG A 131 2.08 -10.57 2.21
CA ARG A 131 1.09 -10.46 3.27
C ARG A 131 1.71 -10.12 4.62
N LEU A 132 2.84 -10.75 4.97
CA LEU A 132 3.55 -10.47 6.21
C LEU A 132 4.05 -9.03 6.28
N VAL A 133 4.58 -8.48 5.20
CA VAL A 133 4.97 -7.06 5.12
C VAL A 133 3.80 -6.14 5.47
N ARG A 134 2.59 -6.45 4.98
CA ARG A 134 1.41 -5.64 5.29
C ARG A 134 0.88 -5.81 6.70
N MET A 135 1.01 -7.00 7.28
CA MET A 135 0.43 -7.28 8.61
C MET A 135 1.34 -6.86 9.76
N LEU A 136 2.65 -6.81 9.56
CA LEU A 136 3.62 -6.66 10.65
C LEU A 136 4.15 -5.24 10.80
N ALA A 137 4.07 -4.40 9.77
CA ALA A 137 4.50 -3.01 9.85
C ALA A 137 3.43 -2.12 10.48
N PRO A 138 3.77 -1.25 11.45
CA PRO A 138 2.80 -0.34 12.09
C PRO A 138 2.27 0.72 11.14
N LYS A 139 3.06 1.17 10.18
CA LYS A 139 2.66 2.04 9.08
C LYS A 139 2.82 1.29 7.77
N HIS A 140 1.87 1.48 6.85
CA HIS A 140 1.93 0.77 5.56
C HIS A 140 1.62 1.69 4.39
N ILE A 141 2.45 1.60 3.34
CA ILE A 141 2.23 2.25 2.05
C ILE A 141 1.77 1.19 1.04
N LEU A 142 0.56 1.36 0.49
CA LEU A 142 0.10 0.61 -0.68
C LEU A 142 0.32 1.46 -1.93
N VAL A 143 1.15 0.97 -2.84
CA VAL A 143 1.39 1.60 -4.14
C VAL A 143 0.33 1.08 -5.11
N LEU A 144 -0.46 1.98 -5.68
CA LEU A 144 -1.46 1.71 -6.69
C LEU A 144 -1.11 2.48 -7.97
N HIS A 145 -0.96 1.80 -9.10
CA HIS A 145 -0.88 2.51 -10.36
C HIS A 145 -2.23 3.13 -10.73
N LEU A 146 -2.21 4.35 -11.23
CA LEU A 146 -3.42 5.08 -11.62
C LEU A 146 -4.29 4.30 -12.62
N THR A 147 -3.67 3.54 -13.50
CA THR A 147 -4.34 2.67 -14.50
C THR A 147 -5.12 1.52 -13.89
N ASP A 148 -4.81 1.18 -12.63
CA ASP A 148 -5.45 0.07 -11.89
C ASP A 148 -6.54 0.57 -10.93
N LEU A 149 -6.84 1.87 -10.99
CA LEU A 149 -7.97 2.45 -10.26
C LEU A 149 -9.27 2.25 -11.03
N LEU A 150 -10.15 1.43 -10.48
CA LEU A 150 -11.42 1.04 -11.08
C LEU A 150 -12.56 1.92 -10.54
N PRO A 151 -13.54 2.29 -11.36
CA PRO A 151 -14.66 3.14 -10.96
C PRO A 151 -15.63 2.47 -9.99
N SER A 152 -15.86 1.14 -10.11
CA SER A 152 -16.92 0.44 -9.40
C SER A 152 -16.50 -0.96 -8.91
N LEU A 153 -17.32 -1.51 -8.01
CA LEU A 153 -17.17 -2.89 -7.54
C LEU A 153 -17.48 -3.92 -8.65
N ASP A 154 -18.38 -3.59 -9.57
CA ASP A 154 -18.72 -4.46 -10.69
C ASP A 154 -17.52 -4.69 -11.62
N GLU A 155 -16.78 -3.61 -11.95
CA GLU A 155 -15.56 -3.73 -12.74
C GLU A 155 -14.47 -4.52 -12.01
N ALA A 156 -14.37 -4.34 -10.69
CA ALA A 156 -13.47 -5.15 -9.86
C ALA A 156 -13.85 -6.64 -9.92
N GLY A 157 -15.12 -6.97 -9.89
CA GLY A 157 -15.63 -8.33 -10.05
C GLY A 157 -15.21 -8.98 -11.37
N GLU A 158 -15.25 -8.24 -12.48
CA GLU A 158 -14.77 -8.72 -13.78
C GLU A 158 -13.26 -9.01 -13.78
N ARG A 159 -12.45 -8.09 -13.19
CA ARG A 159 -11.01 -8.30 -13.07
C ARG A 159 -10.66 -9.51 -12.19
N LEU A 160 -11.36 -9.69 -11.09
CA LEU A 160 -11.16 -10.84 -10.20
C LEU A 160 -11.56 -12.16 -10.84
N ARG A 161 -12.59 -12.17 -11.69
CA ARG A 161 -12.98 -13.35 -12.47
C ARG A 161 -11.88 -13.79 -13.45
N VAL A 162 -11.22 -12.83 -14.09
CA VAL A 162 -10.05 -13.09 -14.94
C VAL A 162 -8.90 -13.67 -14.13
N LEU A 163 -8.60 -13.09 -12.96
CA LEU A 163 -7.55 -13.56 -12.05
C LEU A 163 -7.85 -14.99 -11.55
N ALA A 164 -9.08 -15.29 -11.17
CA ALA A 164 -9.48 -16.61 -10.69
C ALA A 164 -9.32 -17.71 -11.75
N ASN A 165 -9.46 -17.36 -13.04
CA ASN A 165 -9.32 -18.28 -14.15
C ASN A 165 -7.88 -18.37 -14.69
N ALA A 166 -6.93 -17.61 -14.16
CA ALA A 166 -5.55 -17.56 -14.67
C ALA A 166 -4.70 -18.80 -14.29
N GLY A 167 -5.27 -19.78 -13.58
CA GLY A 167 -4.63 -21.05 -13.27
C GLY A 167 -3.85 -21.06 -11.95
N PRO A 168 -3.28 -22.22 -11.56
CA PRO A 168 -2.66 -22.43 -10.26
C PRO A 168 -1.36 -21.61 -10.03
N ASP A 169 -0.73 -21.18 -11.11
CA ASP A 169 0.52 -20.39 -11.08
C ASP A 169 0.29 -18.89 -11.08
N ALA A 170 -0.98 -18.44 -11.11
CA ALA A 170 -1.32 -17.04 -11.06
C ALA A 170 -0.79 -16.38 -9.77
N PRO A 171 -0.33 -15.13 -9.85
CA PRO A 171 0.10 -14.40 -8.67
C PRO A 171 -1.05 -14.24 -7.69
N GLY A 172 -0.81 -14.67 -6.43
CA GLY A 172 -1.71 -14.40 -5.32
C GLY A 172 -2.85 -15.41 -5.15
N ARG A 173 -2.61 -16.44 -4.36
CA ARG A 173 -3.68 -17.36 -3.90
C ARG A 173 -4.64 -16.70 -2.89
N TYR A 174 -4.25 -15.58 -2.31
CA TYR A 174 -5.07 -14.81 -1.39
C TYR A 174 -5.38 -13.46 -1.98
N VAL A 175 -6.65 -13.21 -2.22
CA VAL A 175 -7.16 -11.90 -2.57
C VAL A 175 -7.80 -11.30 -1.31
N SER A 176 -7.35 -10.11 -0.93
CA SER A 176 -7.90 -9.38 0.22
C SER A 176 -8.39 -8.01 -0.22
N PHE A 177 -9.49 -7.57 0.40
CA PHE A 177 -10.04 -6.23 0.25
C PHE A 177 -9.63 -5.41 1.48
N ILE A 178 -8.89 -4.33 1.27
CA ILE A 178 -8.42 -3.44 2.33
C ILE A 178 -9.14 -2.11 2.20
N THR A 179 -9.96 -1.80 3.20
CA THR A 179 -10.83 -0.62 3.18
C THR A 179 -10.42 0.43 4.21
N GLY A 180 -9.36 0.17 4.97
CA GLY A 180 -8.85 1.10 5.99
C GLY A 180 -7.75 0.50 6.84
N PRO A 181 -7.21 1.27 7.81
CA PRO A 181 -6.26 0.77 8.79
C PRO A 181 -6.90 -0.30 9.67
N SER A 182 -6.07 -1.13 10.31
CA SER A 182 -6.53 -2.21 11.19
C SER A 182 -7.28 -1.64 12.39
N ARG A 183 -8.53 -2.05 12.54
CA ARG A 183 -9.39 -1.68 13.68
C ARG A 183 -10.05 -2.92 14.24
N THR A 184 -9.85 -3.17 15.52
CA THR A 184 -10.53 -4.24 16.25
C THR A 184 -11.39 -3.60 17.33
N ALA A 185 -12.68 -3.92 17.34
CA ALA A 185 -13.56 -3.58 18.45
C ALA A 185 -13.65 -4.80 19.37
N ASP A 186 -13.21 -4.66 20.60
CA ASP A 186 -13.36 -5.71 21.61
C ASP A 186 -14.75 -5.64 22.27
N ILE A 187 -15.14 -6.74 22.93
CA ILE A 187 -16.42 -6.89 23.64
C ILE A 187 -16.62 -5.78 24.70
N GLU A 188 -15.53 -5.15 25.18
CA GLU A 188 -15.53 -4.06 26.15
C GLU A 188 -15.71 -2.65 25.53
N MET A 189 -16.12 -2.54 24.25
CA MET A 189 -16.28 -1.27 23.50
C MET A 189 -14.99 -0.43 23.37
N SER A 190 -13.82 -1.00 23.60
CA SER A 190 -12.56 -0.32 23.34
C SER A 190 -12.11 -0.56 21.90
N LEU A 191 -11.91 0.54 21.14
CA LEU A 191 -11.39 0.46 19.78
C LEU A 191 -9.86 0.35 19.84
N THR A 192 -9.33 -0.82 19.49
CA THR A 192 -7.88 -1.03 19.35
C THR A 192 -7.49 -0.87 17.88
N VAL A 193 -6.58 0.09 17.61
CA VAL A 193 -6.04 0.33 16.28
C VAL A 193 -4.69 -0.39 16.15
N GLY A 194 -4.49 -1.12 15.04
CA GLY A 194 -3.20 -1.78 14.76
C GLY A 194 -3.00 -3.14 15.42
N ALA A 195 -4.04 -3.81 15.93
CA ALA A 195 -3.91 -5.12 16.60
C ALA A 195 -3.54 -6.25 15.62
N HIS A 196 -4.05 -6.24 14.39
CA HIS A 196 -3.86 -7.29 13.39
C HIS A 196 -3.51 -6.74 12.01
N GLY A 197 -2.74 -5.65 11.95
CA GLY A 197 -2.34 -4.97 10.72
C GLY A 197 -1.90 -3.54 11.02
N PRO A 198 -1.62 -2.72 10.00
CA PRO A 198 -1.11 -1.37 10.19
C PRO A 198 -2.11 -0.49 10.93
N ALA A 199 -1.60 0.28 11.88
CA ALA A 199 -2.35 1.33 12.56
C ALA A 199 -2.58 2.53 11.63
N GLU A 200 -1.67 2.73 10.67
CA GLU A 200 -1.68 3.83 9.72
C GLU A 200 -1.51 3.31 8.30
N LEU A 201 -2.45 3.67 7.42
CA LEU A 201 -2.48 3.21 6.03
C LEU A 201 -2.40 4.39 5.08
N HIS A 202 -1.36 4.38 4.25
CA HIS A 202 -1.12 5.32 3.16
C HIS A 202 -1.36 4.63 1.82
N ILE A 203 -2.01 5.32 0.90
CA ILE A 203 -2.17 4.86 -0.48
C ILE A 203 -1.47 5.86 -1.39
N ALA A 204 -0.42 5.40 -2.07
CA ALA A 204 0.33 6.16 -3.06
C ALA A 204 -0.22 5.84 -4.45
N ILE A 205 -1.00 6.75 -5.06
CA ILE A 205 -1.53 6.57 -6.42
C ILE A 205 -0.47 7.07 -7.40
N LEU A 206 0.32 6.13 -7.92
CA LEU A 206 1.45 6.39 -8.83
C LEU A 206 0.96 6.72 -10.25
N GLY A 207 1.54 7.75 -10.85
CA GLY A 207 1.14 8.28 -12.15
C GLY A 207 0.04 9.36 -12.06
N SER A 208 -0.36 9.76 -10.83
CA SER A 208 -1.30 10.85 -10.59
C SER A 208 -0.55 12.09 -10.14
N ALA A 209 -0.29 13.02 -11.06
CA ALA A 209 0.33 14.31 -10.70
C ALA A 209 -0.49 15.07 -9.65
N GLN A 210 0.21 15.76 -8.76
CA GLN A 210 -0.43 16.76 -7.89
C GLN A 210 -1.05 17.85 -8.75
N ARG A 211 -2.19 18.37 -8.35
CA ARG A 211 -2.83 19.56 -8.98
C ARG A 211 -2.18 20.84 -8.50
#